data_68f0b07a1835d82dbffb413b96fd5ff5
#
_entry.id   68f0b07a1835d82dbffb413b96fd5ff5
#
_cell.length_a   1.000
_cell.length_b   1.000
_cell.length_c   1.000
_cell.angle_alpha   90.00
_cell.angle_beta   90.00
_cell.angle_gamma   90.00
#
_symmetry.space_group_name_H-M   'P 1'
#
loop_
_entity.id
_entity.type
_entity.pdbx_description
1 polymer ?
#
loop_
_entity_poly.entity_id
_entity_poly.type
_entity_poly.pdbx_seq_one_letter_code
_entity_poly.pdbx_strand_id
1 'polypeptide(L)'
;MIEKYISLLDQSVVVTCTTGKTVRGKWIDCLDAEDAGEDERQEDSILIQNGDELIEVYESEIKAIQKDARENGNTERPIWPMIVLRTPKGWTGPKFDDDGNKIEDSFRAHQVPITMEKPEHLEQLKEWLLSYKPEELFDENAQLIPELKALAPVGDARISANPHANGGLLLRDLRLPDFREYGVDVPKPGAVEKQDMIELGAFVRDIFKLNEETKNFRIFGPDETMSNRLYHAFEATNRDFMAEKYDDDDKLANDGRIMDSYLSEHMCEGWLEGYLLTGRHGFFASYEAFIRVVDSMAAQHAKWLKVCNQLTWRRPIASLNFILTSNVWQQDHNGFTHQDPGFLDHIANKKADVVRMYLPPDTNCLLSCFDHCVKSKNYVNAIVASKHPSYQWLSMEQAVKHCTQGVGIWEWASNDQGQEPDVVMACCGDTPTLETLAAVTILRKAMPEIKIRVINVVDLMKLEPSTKHPHGLTDAEYDALFTKDKPIIFAFHGYHTLIHELTYRRTNRNIHVYGYQ
;
A
#
# COMPACT_ATOMS: atom_id res chain seq x y z
N MET A 1 -6.16 9.44 -34.77
CA MET A 1 -5.90 8.83 -33.44
C MET A 1 -5.44 7.39 -33.56
N ILE A 2 -5.93 6.66 -34.51
CA ILE A 2 -5.64 5.24 -34.78
C ILE A 2 -4.16 5.00 -35.07
N GLU A 3 -3.48 5.89 -35.78
CA GLU A 3 -2.03 5.82 -36.03
C GLU A 3 -1.21 5.63 -34.73
N LYS A 4 -1.72 6.10 -33.59
CA LYS A 4 -1.08 5.87 -32.28
C LYS A 4 -1.12 4.43 -31.80
N TYR A 5 -1.95 3.59 -32.40
CA TYR A 5 -2.18 2.21 -31.98
C TYR A 5 -1.66 1.17 -32.98
N ILE A 6 -0.99 1.60 -34.06
CA ILE A 6 -0.44 0.72 -35.12
C ILE A 6 0.43 -0.43 -34.55
N SER A 7 1.04 -0.22 -33.38
CA SER A 7 1.80 -1.28 -32.70
C SER A 7 0.96 -2.45 -32.16
N LEU A 8 -0.38 -2.31 -32.13
CA LEU A 8 -1.30 -3.37 -31.76
C LEU A 8 -1.75 -4.21 -32.96
N LEU A 9 -1.37 -3.83 -34.18
CA LEU A 9 -1.55 -4.65 -35.36
C LEU A 9 -1.07 -6.08 -35.07
N ASP A 10 -1.83 -7.07 -35.50
CA ASP A 10 -1.57 -8.49 -35.24
C ASP A 10 -1.76 -8.97 -33.78
N GLN A 11 -2.17 -8.12 -32.84
CA GLN A 11 -2.47 -8.53 -31.46
C GLN A 11 -3.95 -8.90 -31.28
N SER A 12 -4.23 -9.76 -30.31
CA SER A 12 -5.61 -9.99 -29.88
C SER A 12 -6.11 -8.79 -29.08
N VAL A 13 -7.22 -8.22 -29.54
CA VAL A 13 -7.84 -7.05 -28.92
C VAL A 13 -9.29 -7.31 -28.56
N VAL A 14 -9.79 -6.56 -27.59
CA VAL A 14 -11.21 -6.53 -27.24
C VAL A 14 -11.65 -5.07 -27.28
N VAL A 15 -12.55 -4.76 -28.19
CA VAL A 15 -13.12 -3.41 -28.35
C VAL A 15 -14.61 -3.46 -28.01
N THR A 16 -15.03 -2.61 -27.08
CA THR A 16 -16.45 -2.46 -26.76
C THR A 16 -16.95 -1.16 -27.36
N CYS A 17 -17.89 -1.27 -28.28
CA CYS A 17 -18.49 -0.13 -28.97
C CYS A 17 -19.51 0.58 -28.07
N THR A 18 -19.82 1.83 -28.40
CA THR A 18 -20.84 2.66 -27.75
C THR A 18 -22.24 2.07 -27.78
N THR A 19 -22.50 1.19 -28.71
CA THR A 19 -23.77 0.45 -28.86
C THR A 19 -23.88 -0.72 -27.88
N GLY A 20 -22.88 -0.94 -26.99
CA GLY A 20 -22.80 -2.09 -26.09
C GLY A 20 -22.32 -3.38 -26.78
N LYS A 21 -22.07 -3.35 -28.09
CA LYS A 21 -21.49 -4.49 -28.78
C LYS A 21 -20.03 -4.60 -28.48
N THR A 22 -19.61 -5.76 -27.91
CA THR A 22 -18.19 -6.07 -27.69
C THR A 22 -17.67 -6.91 -28.83
N VAL A 23 -16.59 -6.44 -29.46
CA VAL A 23 -15.87 -7.12 -30.51
C VAL A 23 -14.58 -7.67 -29.97
N ARG A 24 -14.36 -8.97 -30.15
CA ARG A 24 -13.10 -9.64 -29.74
C ARG A 24 -12.47 -10.22 -30.98
N GLY A 25 -11.19 -10.02 -31.16
CA GLY A 25 -10.50 -10.58 -32.30
C GLY A 25 -9.06 -10.09 -32.40
N LYS A 26 -8.45 -10.41 -33.53
CA LYS A 26 -7.11 -9.94 -33.85
C LYS A 26 -7.24 -8.61 -34.59
N TRP A 27 -6.54 -7.59 -34.14
CA TRP A 27 -6.45 -6.33 -34.89
C TRP A 27 -5.56 -6.54 -36.12
N ILE A 28 -6.08 -6.34 -37.28
CA ILE A 28 -5.39 -6.64 -38.52
C ILE A 28 -5.07 -5.41 -39.35
N ASP A 29 -5.80 -4.30 -39.17
CA ASP A 29 -5.57 -3.09 -39.94
C ASP A 29 -6.14 -1.84 -39.28
N CYS A 30 -5.70 -0.66 -39.75
CA CYS A 30 -6.28 0.66 -39.50
C CYS A 30 -6.69 1.28 -40.79
N LEU A 31 -7.86 1.88 -40.80
CA LEU A 31 -8.36 2.65 -41.96
C LEU A 31 -8.39 4.12 -41.54
N ASP A 32 -7.65 4.96 -42.25
CA ASP A 32 -7.71 6.40 -42.11
C ASP A 32 -8.97 6.94 -42.77
N ALA A 33 -9.53 8.03 -42.23
CA ALA A 33 -10.72 8.68 -42.79
C ALA A 33 -10.53 9.12 -44.26
N GLU A 34 -9.28 9.34 -44.69
CA GLU A 34 -8.97 9.71 -46.09
C GLU A 34 -9.09 8.54 -47.07
N ASP A 35 -9.00 7.30 -46.56
CA ASP A 35 -9.12 6.08 -47.37
C ASP A 35 -10.58 5.58 -47.47
N ALA A 36 -11.51 6.20 -46.73
CA ALA A 36 -12.91 5.84 -46.74
C ALA A 36 -13.59 6.20 -48.11
N GLY A 37 -14.39 5.30 -48.63
CA GLY A 37 -15.16 5.54 -49.83
C GLY A 37 -16.22 6.65 -49.67
N GLU A 38 -16.77 7.17 -50.80
CA GLU A 38 -17.75 8.27 -50.77
C GLU A 38 -19.02 7.94 -49.94
N ASP A 39 -19.35 6.66 -49.78
CA ASP A 39 -20.51 6.16 -49.02
C ASP A 39 -20.12 5.66 -47.59
N GLU A 40 -18.86 5.74 -47.21
CA GLU A 40 -18.34 5.29 -45.92
C GLU A 40 -18.19 6.45 -44.91
N ARG A 41 -18.15 6.11 -43.66
CA ARG A 41 -17.96 7.08 -42.59
C ARG A 41 -16.57 7.71 -42.69
N GLN A 42 -16.49 9.02 -42.79
CA GLN A 42 -15.25 9.79 -42.84
C GLN A 42 -14.65 9.95 -41.42
N GLU A 43 -14.21 8.85 -40.86
CA GLU A 43 -13.67 8.77 -39.49
C GLU A 43 -12.67 7.62 -39.39
N ASP A 44 -11.57 7.82 -38.71
CA ASP A 44 -10.59 6.76 -38.45
C ASP A 44 -11.24 5.54 -37.77
N SER A 45 -10.91 4.35 -38.24
CA SER A 45 -11.42 3.09 -37.71
C SER A 45 -10.32 2.04 -37.51
N ILE A 46 -10.66 1.00 -36.77
CA ILE A 46 -9.81 -0.20 -36.62
C ILE A 46 -10.56 -1.42 -37.16
N LEU A 47 -9.84 -2.31 -37.81
CA LEU A 47 -10.38 -3.55 -38.34
C LEU A 47 -9.97 -4.72 -37.42
N ILE A 48 -10.97 -5.42 -36.89
CA ILE A 48 -10.80 -6.52 -35.96
C ILE A 48 -11.25 -7.82 -36.61
N GLN A 49 -10.35 -8.80 -36.68
CA GLN A 49 -10.68 -10.15 -37.15
C GLN A 49 -11.15 -11.02 -35.98
N ASN A 50 -12.36 -11.55 -36.08
CA ASN A 50 -12.92 -12.54 -35.15
C ASN A 50 -13.31 -13.82 -35.94
N GLY A 51 -12.42 -14.79 -35.95
CA GLY A 51 -12.57 -15.95 -36.84
C GLY A 51 -12.53 -15.53 -38.30
N ASP A 52 -13.60 -15.83 -39.05
CA ASP A 52 -13.74 -15.45 -40.46
C ASP A 52 -14.48 -14.09 -40.64
N GLU A 53 -14.91 -13.45 -39.56
CA GLU A 53 -15.63 -12.17 -39.58
C GLU A 53 -14.66 -11.01 -39.41
N LEU A 54 -14.82 -9.96 -40.21
CA LEU A 54 -14.13 -8.69 -40.11
C LEU A 54 -15.10 -7.65 -39.53
N ILE A 55 -14.68 -6.98 -38.47
CA ILE A 55 -15.51 -5.99 -37.77
C ILE A 55 -14.75 -4.68 -37.69
N GLU A 56 -15.34 -3.64 -38.25
CA GLU A 56 -14.84 -2.28 -38.22
C GLU A 56 -15.40 -1.53 -36.99
N VAL A 57 -14.53 -0.80 -36.27
CA VAL A 57 -14.88 -0.03 -35.07
C VAL A 57 -14.34 1.39 -35.19
N TYR A 58 -15.21 2.36 -35.15
CA TYR A 58 -14.89 3.77 -35.34
C TYR A 58 -14.42 4.45 -34.07
N GLU A 59 -13.60 5.48 -34.18
CA GLU A 59 -13.04 6.23 -33.06
C GLU A 59 -14.11 6.83 -32.14
N SER A 60 -15.21 7.39 -32.72
CA SER A 60 -16.33 7.93 -31.95
C SER A 60 -17.00 6.89 -31.04
N GLU A 61 -17.01 5.62 -31.46
CA GLU A 61 -17.59 4.51 -30.70
C GLU A 61 -16.74 4.16 -29.47
N ILE A 62 -15.42 4.36 -29.55
CA ILE A 62 -14.49 4.13 -28.42
C ILE A 62 -14.64 5.23 -27.37
N LYS A 63 -14.87 6.47 -27.76
CA LYS A 63 -14.98 7.63 -26.83
C LYS A 63 -16.24 7.60 -25.93
N ALA A 64 -17.29 6.92 -26.31
CA ALA A 64 -18.58 7.00 -25.63
C ALA A 64 -18.80 5.94 -24.53
N ILE A 65 -17.91 4.95 -24.38
CA ILE A 65 -18.06 3.84 -23.42
C ILE A 65 -18.21 4.34 -21.98
N GLN A 66 -17.40 5.33 -21.58
CA GLN A 66 -17.44 5.87 -20.22
C GLN A 66 -18.72 6.65 -19.92
N LYS A 67 -19.24 7.34 -20.93
CA LYS A 67 -20.44 8.15 -20.81
C LYS A 67 -21.66 7.25 -20.69
N ASP A 68 -21.76 6.22 -21.52
CA ASP A 68 -22.85 5.24 -21.51
C ASP A 68 -22.96 4.50 -20.18
N ALA A 69 -21.82 4.01 -19.63
CA ALA A 69 -21.82 3.31 -18.36
C ALA A 69 -22.35 4.17 -17.19
N ARG A 70 -22.08 5.48 -17.21
CA ARG A 70 -22.53 6.41 -16.16
C ARG A 70 -23.99 6.86 -16.35
N GLU A 71 -24.39 7.09 -17.59
CA GLU A 71 -25.74 7.61 -17.90
C GLU A 71 -26.80 6.50 -17.88
N ASN A 72 -26.47 5.29 -18.29
CA ASN A 72 -27.40 4.17 -18.43
C ASN A 72 -27.32 3.13 -17.30
N GLY A 73 -26.49 3.37 -16.27
CA GLY A 73 -26.35 2.47 -15.13
C GLY A 73 -25.79 1.10 -15.51
N ASN A 74 -25.00 1.02 -16.58
CA ASN A 74 -24.35 -0.22 -16.99
C ASN A 74 -23.35 -0.65 -15.92
N THR A 75 -23.62 -1.78 -15.27
CA THR A 75 -22.79 -2.35 -14.21
C THR A 75 -21.79 -3.37 -14.73
N GLU A 76 -21.78 -3.67 -16.03
CA GLU A 76 -20.74 -4.50 -16.61
C GLU A 76 -19.39 -3.79 -16.49
N ARG A 77 -18.40 -4.50 -15.99
CA ARG A 77 -17.03 -3.96 -15.86
C ARG A 77 -16.43 -3.80 -17.27
N PRO A 78 -16.13 -2.57 -17.70
CA PRO A 78 -15.52 -2.38 -19.02
C PRO A 78 -14.10 -2.94 -19.01
N ILE A 79 -13.73 -3.62 -20.08
CA ILE A 79 -12.35 -4.00 -20.34
C ILE A 79 -11.68 -2.78 -20.99
N TRP A 80 -10.88 -2.07 -20.20
CA TRP A 80 -10.16 -0.90 -20.68
C TRP A 80 -9.03 -1.31 -21.62
N PRO A 81 -8.85 -0.63 -22.76
CA PRO A 81 -7.71 -0.88 -23.62
C PRO A 81 -6.41 -0.56 -22.89
N MET A 82 -5.47 -1.49 -22.94
CA MET A 82 -4.10 -1.29 -22.46
C MET A 82 -3.19 -1.09 -23.67
N ILE A 83 -2.54 0.06 -23.74
CA ILE A 83 -1.57 0.35 -24.80
C ILE A 83 -0.21 -0.17 -24.36
N VAL A 84 0.35 -1.14 -25.10
CA VAL A 84 1.71 -1.64 -24.91
C VAL A 84 2.59 -1.03 -25.99
N LEU A 85 3.27 0.06 -25.66
CA LEU A 85 4.22 0.71 -26.57
C LEU A 85 5.55 -0.05 -26.55
N ARG A 86 5.88 -0.71 -27.66
CA ARG A 86 7.17 -1.38 -27.86
C ARG A 86 8.06 -0.52 -28.74
N THR A 87 9.16 -0.02 -28.18
CA THR A 87 10.13 0.78 -28.91
C THR A 87 11.55 0.31 -28.60
N PRO A 88 12.53 0.56 -29.48
CA PRO A 88 13.93 0.46 -29.12
C PRO A 88 14.21 1.39 -27.94
N LYS A 89 15.10 0.99 -27.04
CA LYS A 89 15.56 1.86 -25.96
C LYS A 89 16.26 3.08 -26.56
N GLY A 90 15.86 4.29 -26.15
CA GLY A 90 16.39 5.53 -26.72
C GLY A 90 15.74 5.94 -28.05
N TRP A 91 14.57 5.37 -28.39
CA TRP A 91 13.79 5.74 -29.57
C TRP A 91 13.59 7.27 -29.64
N THR A 92 13.68 7.79 -30.86
CA THR A 92 13.70 9.23 -31.18
C THR A 92 14.95 10.01 -30.77
N GLY A 93 15.86 9.42 -30.01
CA GLY A 93 17.16 10.01 -29.69
C GLY A 93 18.22 9.78 -30.79
N PRO A 94 19.44 10.30 -30.60
CA PRO A 94 20.55 10.02 -31.48
C PRO A 94 20.80 8.51 -31.61
N LYS A 95 20.98 8.02 -32.85
CA LYS A 95 21.23 6.59 -33.08
C LYS A 95 22.67 6.19 -32.75
N PHE A 96 23.60 7.13 -32.91
CA PHE A 96 25.02 6.93 -32.70
C PHE A 96 25.60 8.12 -31.93
N ASP A 97 26.66 7.90 -31.16
CA ASP A 97 27.47 8.94 -30.55
C ASP A 97 28.48 9.52 -31.57
N ASP A 98 29.25 10.53 -31.17
CA ASP A 98 30.27 11.18 -32.01
C ASP A 98 31.44 10.30 -32.38
N ASP A 99 31.67 9.19 -31.65
CA ASP A 99 32.66 8.16 -31.98
C ASP A 99 32.08 7.03 -32.87
N GLY A 100 30.81 7.13 -33.29
CA GLY A 100 30.13 6.15 -34.14
C GLY A 100 29.60 4.92 -33.40
N ASN A 101 29.59 4.92 -32.07
CA ASN A 101 29.04 3.80 -31.32
C ASN A 101 27.51 3.86 -31.28
N LYS A 102 26.85 2.71 -31.38
CA LYS A 102 25.39 2.60 -31.31
C LYS A 102 24.85 3.04 -29.94
N ILE A 103 23.94 4.01 -29.92
CA ILE A 103 23.20 4.47 -28.74
C ILE A 103 21.84 3.76 -28.70
N GLU A 104 21.00 3.93 -29.73
CA GLU A 104 19.67 3.33 -29.78
C GLU A 104 19.74 1.81 -29.57
N ASP A 105 18.87 1.29 -28.72
CA ASP A 105 18.80 -0.13 -28.38
C ASP A 105 20.08 -0.71 -27.79
N SER A 106 20.84 0.13 -27.10
CA SER A 106 22.05 -0.28 -26.37
C SER A 106 22.05 0.23 -24.93
N PHE A 107 23.03 -0.21 -24.12
CA PHE A 107 23.20 0.28 -22.76
C PHE A 107 23.47 1.80 -22.71
N ARG A 108 24.04 2.39 -23.78
CA ARG A 108 24.34 3.82 -23.88
C ARG A 108 23.10 4.69 -23.86
N ALA A 109 21.96 4.18 -24.34
CA ALA A 109 20.67 4.87 -24.27
C ALA A 109 20.11 5.00 -22.83
N HIS A 110 20.77 4.41 -21.81
CA HIS A 110 20.39 4.59 -20.42
C HIS A 110 20.81 5.95 -19.85
N GLN A 111 21.85 6.54 -20.38
CA GLN A 111 22.38 7.83 -19.96
C GLN A 111 21.97 8.96 -20.91
N VAL A 112 22.28 10.19 -20.54
CA VAL A 112 22.13 11.32 -21.46
C VAL A 112 23.03 11.08 -22.68
N PRO A 113 22.46 10.99 -23.89
CA PRO A 113 23.20 10.57 -25.07
C PRO A 113 24.25 11.60 -25.53
N ILE A 114 24.12 12.87 -25.11
CA ILE A 114 25.01 13.98 -25.47
C ILE A 114 25.44 14.69 -24.20
N THR A 115 26.75 14.69 -23.89
CA THR A 115 27.29 15.24 -22.62
C THR A 115 27.61 16.74 -22.67
N MET A 116 27.64 17.35 -23.85
CA MET A 116 28.04 18.75 -24.08
C MET A 116 29.50 19.06 -23.71
N GLU A 117 30.37 18.06 -23.64
CA GLU A 117 31.79 18.22 -23.32
C GLU A 117 32.64 18.66 -24.51
N LYS A 118 32.13 18.46 -25.74
CA LYS A 118 32.77 18.80 -26.99
C LYS A 118 31.91 19.80 -27.76
N PRO A 119 32.51 20.74 -28.56
CA PRO A 119 31.75 21.67 -29.39
C PRO A 119 30.81 20.98 -30.38
N GLU A 120 31.19 19.84 -30.90
CA GLU A 120 30.43 19.03 -31.86
C GLU A 120 29.10 18.53 -31.27
N HIS A 121 29.02 18.35 -29.95
CA HIS A 121 27.81 17.96 -29.24
C HIS A 121 26.69 19.00 -29.38
N LEU A 122 27.01 20.28 -29.56
CA LEU A 122 26.02 21.31 -29.77
C LEU A 122 25.32 21.13 -31.14
N GLU A 123 26.06 20.83 -32.20
CA GLU A 123 25.47 20.57 -33.51
C GLU A 123 24.66 19.28 -33.51
N GLN A 124 25.17 18.23 -32.87
CA GLN A 124 24.43 16.97 -32.72
C GLN A 124 23.11 17.16 -31.94
N LEU A 125 23.13 17.95 -30.86
CA LEU A 125 21.93 18.31 -30.12
C LEU A 125 20.93 19.08 -30.98
N LYS A 126 21.43 20.03 -31.77
CA LYS A 126 20.61 20.82 -32.68
C LYS A 126 19.97 19.96 -33.75
N GLU A 127 20.74 19.06 -34.38
CA GLU A 127 20.20 18.10 -35.34
C GLU A 127 19.13 17.21 -34.73
N TRP A 128 19.36 16.71 -33.50
CA TRP A 128 18.38 15.92 -32.78
C TRP A 128 17.10 16.69 -32.52
N LEU A 129 17.19 17.93 -31.98
CA LEU A 129 15.99 18.75 -31.71
C LEU A 129 15.25 19.13 -33.00
N LEU A 130 15.97 19.40 -34.09
CA LEU A 130 15.38 19.69 -35.39
C LEU A 130 14.71 18.46 -36.03
N SER A 131 15.13 17.24 -35.66
CA SER A 131 14.48 16.01 -36.14
C SER A 131 13.01 15.88 -35.68
N TYR A 132 12.63 16.58 -34.63
CA TYR A 132 11.23 16.68 -34.16
C TYR A 132 10.41 17.70 -34.95
N LYS A 133 10.99 18.38 -35.92
CA LYS A 133 10.33 19.37 -36.78
C LYS A 133 9.54 20.42 -35.95
N PRO A 134 10.22 21.19 -35.10
CA PRO A 134 9.55 22.15 -34.21
C PRO A 134 8.69 23.17 -34.97
N GLU A 135 9.00 23.45 -36.23
CA GLU A 135 8.22 24.33 -37.13
C GLU A 135 6.84 23.76 -37.46
N GLU A 136 6.62 22.46 -37.36
CA GLU A 136 5.30 21.80 -37.52
C GLU A 136 4.51 21.80 -36.20
N LEU A 137 5.18 22.03 -35.06
CA LEU A 137 4.58 21.95 -33.73
C LEU A 137 4.28 23.31 -33.11
N PHE A 138 5.04 24.33 -33.46
CA PHE A 138 4.99 25.66 -32.87
C PHE A 138 4.86 26.74 -33.93
N ASP A 139 4.12 27.80 -33.59
CA ASP A 139 4.01 29.00 -34.43
C ASP A 139 5.25 29.93 -34.29
N GLU A 140 5.24 31.04 -35.00
CA GLU A 140 6.31 32.08 -35.00
C GLU A 140 6.56 32.71 -33.62
N ASN A 141 5.60 32.59 -32.69
CA ASN A 141 5.69 33.08 -31.31
C ASN A 141 6.08 31.96 -30.33
N ALA A 142 6.52 30.83 -30.84
CA ALA A 142 6.84 29.61 -30.06
C ALA A 142 5.64 29.09 -29.21
N GLN A 143 4.41 29.33 -29.67
CA GLN A 143 3.21 28.75 -29.08
C GLN A 143 2.84 27.48 -29.83
N LEU A 144 2.40 26.48 -29.08
CA LEU A 144 1.88 25.23 -29.68
C LEU A 144 0.74 25.54 -30.65
N ILE A 145 0.78 24.99 -31.86
CA ILE A 145 -0.25 25.21 -32.86
C ILE A 145 -1.64 24.80 -32.31
N PRO A 146 -2.73 25.47 -32.77
CA PRO A 146 -4.08 25.25 -32.23
C PRO A 146 -4.55 23.79 -32.28
N GLU A 147 -4.23 23.06 -33.32
CA GLU A 147 -4.60 21.66 -33.55
C GLU A 147 -4.01 20.76 -32.46
N LEU A 148 -2.72 20.91 -32.16
CA LEU A 148 -2.07 20.16 -31.10
C LEU A 148 -2.53 20.60 -29.70
N LYS A 149 -2.75 21.92 -29.52
CA LYS A 149 -3.27 22.46 -28.27
C LYS A 149 -4.68 21.92 -27.97
N ALA A 150 -5.50 21.70 -28.99
CA ALA A 150 -6.84 21.16 -28.84
C ALA A 150 -6.85 19.69 -28.35
N LEU A 151 -5.75 18.94 -28.55
CA LEU A 151 -5.61 17.57 -28.05
C LEU A 151 -5.38 17.52 -26.52
N ALA A 152 -4.93 18.63 -25.93
CA ALA A 152 -4.70 18.67 -24.49
C ALA A 152 -6.04 18.66 -23.73
N PRO A 153 -6.22 17.78 -22.73
CA PRO A 153 -7.45 17.76 -21.95
C PRO A 153 -7.65 19.08 -21.22
N VAL A 154 -8.91 19.55 -21.16
CA VAL A 154 -9.29 20.80 -20.50
C VAL A 154 -10.25 20.55 -19.34
N GLY A 155 -10.33 21.48 -18.39
CA GLY A 155 -11.22 21.39 -17.24
C GLY A 155 -10.99 20.11 -16.43
N ASP A 156 -12.05 19.40 -16.09
CA ASP A 156 -12.03 18.18 -15.27
C ASP A 156 -11.45 16.95 -16.01
N ALA A 157 -11.24 17.04 -17.31
CA ALA A 157 -10.56 15.99 -18.06
C ALA A 157 -9.03 15.94 -17.79
N ARG A 158 -8.45 17.03 -17.30
CA ARG A 158 -7.03 17.03 -16.89
C ARG A 158 -6.82 16.15 -15.65
N ILE A 159 -5.76 15.34 -15.63
CA ILE A 159 -5.47 14.45 -14.49
C ILE A 159 -5.44 15.23 -13.19
N SER A 160 -4.78 16.38 -13.13
CA SER A 160 -4.66 17.18 -11.91
C SER A 160 -5.97 17.81 -11.43
N ALA A 161 -6.93 18.03 -12.33
CA ALA A 161 -8.24 18.59 -12.01
C ALA A 161 -9.31 17.50 -11.82
N ASN A 162 -9.06 16.28 -12.30
CA ASN A 162 -9.99 15.17 -12.16
C ASN A 162 -10.10 14.74 -10.69
N PRO A 163 -11.31 14.77 -10.08
CA PRO A 163 -11.48 14.40 -8.67
C PRO A 163 -11.11 12.94 -8.39
N HIS A 164 -11.18 12.03 -9.38
CA HIS A 164 -10.74 10.65 -9.21
C HIS A 164 -9.21 10.51 -9.13
N ALA A 165 -8.46 11.39 -9.77
CA ALA A 165 -7.00 11.44 -9.66
C ALA A 165 -6.52 12.29 -8.46
N ASN A 166 -7.38 13.15 -7.91
CA ASN A 166 -7.16 13.88 -6.67
C ASN A 166 -8.11 13.34 -5.59
N GLY A 167 -7.80 12.15 -5.08
CA GLY A 167 -8.67 11.37 -4.20
C GLY A 167 -9.12 12.10 -2.95
N GLY A 168 -8.36 13.08 -2.47
CA GLY A 168 -8.75 13.92 -1.34
C GLY A 168 -10.03 14.75 -1.57
N LEU A 169 -10.44 14.95 -2.82
CA LEU A 169 -11.72 15.59 -3.14
C LEU A 169 -12.92 14.63 -3.02
N LEU A 170 -12.69 13.34 -3.19
CA LEU A 170 -13.72 12.29 -3.14
C LEU A 170 -13.70 11.52 -1.82
N LEU A 171 -12.74 11.78 -0.95
CA LEU A 171 -12.60 11.06 0.31
C LEU A 171 -13.87 11.24 1.15
N ARG A 172 -14.48 10.12 1.50
CA ARG A 172 -15.58 10.03 2.46
C ARG A 172 -15.11 9.28 3.68
N ASP A 173 -15.49 9.76 4.86
CA ASP A 173 -15.16 9.07 6.10
C ASP A 173 -15.81 7.67 6.11
N LEU A 174 -15.05 6.70 6.60
CA LEU A 174 -15.50 5.33 6.75
C LEU A 174 -16.49 5.25 7.92
N ARG A 175 -17.63 4.60 7.70
CA ARG A 175 -18.56 4.27 8.80
C ARG A 175 -17.99 3.05 9.53
N LEU A 176 -17.77 3.19 10.82
CA LEU A 176 -17.19 2.13 11.65
C LEU A 176 -18.15 1.76 12.77
N PRO A 177 -18.32 0.47 13.08
CA PRO A 177 -18.98 0.08 14.32
C PRO A 177 -18.07 0.41 15.52
N ASP A 178 -18.57 0.35 16.72
CA ASP A 178 -17.72 0.48 17.91
C ASP A 178 -16.84 -0.77 18.04
N PHE A 179 -15.54 -0.63 17.85
CA PHE A 179 -14.59 -1.75 17.92
C PHE A 179 -14.59 -2.44 19.29
N ARG A 180 -15.06 -1.75 20.34
CA ARG A 180 -15.13 -2.30 21.71
C ARG A 180 -16.13 -3.46 21.83
N GLU A 181 -17.14 -3.49 20.95
CA GLU A 181 -18.14 -4.55 20.90
C GLU A 181 -17.57 -5.90 20.42
N TYR A 182 -16.40 -5.88 19.78
CA TYR A 182 -15.67 -7.06 19.31
C TYR A 182 -14.58 -7.51 20.29
N GLY A 183 -14.47 -6.81 21.41
CA GLY A 183 -13.45 -7.07 22.41
C GLY A 183 -13.59 -8.40 23.12
N VAL A 184 -12.46 -8.92 23.57
CA VAL A 184 -12.40 -10.13 24.39
C VAL A 184 -12.54 -9.74 25.85
N ASP A 185 -13.42 -10.45 26.58
CA ASP A 185 -13.48 -10.31 28.05
C ASP A 185 -12.24 -10.98 28.67
N VAL A 186 -11.44 -10.18 29.37
CA VAL A 186 -10.20 -10.60 30.04
C VAL A 186 -10.35 -10.42 31.54
N PRO A 187 -10.90 -11.40 32.25
CA PRO A 187 -11.15 -11.28 33.70
C PRO A 187 -9.85 -11.22 34.52
N LYS A 188 -8.77 -11.77 33.96
CA LYS A 188 -7.42 -11.75 34.53
C LYS A 188 -6.39 -11.88 33.42
N PRO A 189 -5.27 -11.14 33.46
CA PRO A 189 -4.20 -11.28 32.48
C PRO A 189 -3.75 -12.75 32.29
N GLY A 190 -3.72 -13.20 31.04
CA GLY A 190 -3.33 -14.56 30.66
C GLY A 190 -4.35 -15.65 30.97
N ALA A 191 -5.58 -15.32 31.36
CA ALA A 191 -6.63 -16.32 31.65
C ALA A 191 -7.40 -16.82 30.41
N VAL A 192 -7.29 -16.12 29.31
CA VAL A 192 -8.02 -16.40 28.07
C VAL A 192 -7.04 -16.46 26.92
N GLU A 193 -7.27 -17.38 25.99
CA GLU A 193 -6.59 -17.44 24.70
C GLU A 193 -7.56 -17.09 23.58
N LYS A 194 -7.10 -16.33 22.58
CA LYS A 194 -7.87 -15.97 21.38
C LYS A 194 -6.96 -15.90 20.15
N GLN A 195 -7.57 -15.97 18.99
CA GLN A 195 -6.92 -15.71 17.72
C GLN A 195 -7.29 -14.28 17.31
N ASP A 196 -6.35 -13.35 17.43
CA ASP A 196 -6.58 -11.92 17.27
C ASP A 196 -7.22 -11.56 15.92
N MET A 197 -6.74 -12.19 14.85
CA MET A 197 -7.23 -11.93 13.49
C MET A 197 -8.67 -12.44 13.25
N ILE A 198 -9.19 -13.38 14.02
CA ILE A 198 -10.59 -13.81 13.93
C ILE A 198 -11.52 -12.70 14.43
N GLU A 199 -11.21 -12.14 15.60
CA GLU A 199 -12.00 -11.05 16.19
C GLU A 199 -11.91 -9.78 15.30
N LEU A 200 -10.72 -9.49 14.76
CA LEU A 200 -10.57 -8.43 13.76
C LEU A 200 -11.42 -8.71 12.51
N GLY A 201 -11.49 -9.96 12.05
CA GLY A 201 -12.32 -10.37 10.91
C GLY A 201 -13.80 -10.08 11.13
N ALA A 202 -14.32 -10.27 12.35
CA ALA A 202 -15.70 -9.93 12.70
C ALA A 202 -15.94 -8.40 12.67
N PHE A 203 -15.01 -7.60 13.18
CA PHE A 203 -15.06 -6.14 13.08
C PHE A 203 -15.03 -5.67 11.61
N VAL A 204 -14.14 -6.22 10.79
CA VAL A 204 -14.03 -5.92 9.36
C VAL A 204 -15.30 -6.29 8.58
N ARG A 205 -15.93 -7.44 8.90
CA ARG A 205 -17.22 -7.83 8.34
C ARG A 205 -18.26 -6.71 8.50
N ASP A 206 -18.36 -6.16 9.68
CA ASP A 206 -19.40 -5.16 9.97
C ASP A 206 -19.02 -3.76 9.43
N ILE A 207 -17.72 -3.47 9.23
CA ILE A 207 -17.30 -2.34 8.39
C ILE A 207 -17.83 -2.50 6.97
N PHE A 208 -17.72 -3.69 6.36
CA PHE A 208 -18.29 -3.94 5.03
C PHE A 208 -19.80 -3.69 4.99
N LYS A 209 -20.56 -4.19 5.98
CA LYS A 209 -22.01 -4.00 6.06
C LYS A 209 -22.39 -2.53 6.17
N LEU A 210 -21.73 -1.78 7.04
CA LEU A 210 -22.00 -0.35 7.23
C LEU A 210 -21.70 0.51 6.00
N ASN A 211 -20.78 0.05 5.14
CA ASN A 211 -20.37 0.75 3.93
C ASN A 211 -20.85 0.05 2.65
N GLU A 212 -21.93 -0.72 2.71
CA GLU A 212 -22.48 -1.43 1.56
C GLU A 212 -22.94 -0.48 0.46
N GLU A 213 -23.59 0.61 0.83
CA GLU A 213 -24.10 1.62 -0.11
C GLU A 213 -22.97 2.37 -0.82
N THR A 214 -21.90 2.71 -0.10
CA THR A 214 -20.80 3.52 -0.63
C THR A 214 -19.72 2.69 -1.29
N LYS A 215 -19.61 1.40 -0.94
CA LYS A 215 -18.57 0.45 -1.40
C LYS A 215 -17.15 1.03 -1.33
N ASN A 216 -16.88 1.87 -0.33
CA ASN A 216 -15.64 2.61 -0.19
C ASN A 216 -14.60 1.94 0.73
N PHE A 217 -14.73 0.64 0.98
CA PHE A 217 -13.77 -0.14 1.78
C PHE A 217 -13.47 -1.48 1.12
N ARG A 218 -12.18 -1.85 1.04
CA ARG A 218 -11.72 -3.13 0.47
C ARG A 218 -10.57 -3.75 1.29
N ILE A 219 -10.50 -5.08 1.25
CA ILE A 219 -9.31 -5.86 1.61
C ILE A 219 -8.53 -6.16 0.33
N PHE A 220 -7.21 -6.16 0.44
CA PHE A 220 -6.30 -6.62 -0.61
C PHE A 220 -5.39 -7.69 -0.01
N GLY A 221 -5.21 -8.80 -0.73
CA GLY A 221 -4.40 -9.92 -0.26
C GLY A 221 -4.00 -10.84 -1.42
N PRO A 222 -2.81 -11.50 -1.32
CA PRO A 222 -2.31 -12.40 -2.34
C PRO A 222 -2.80 -13.84 -2.07
N ASP A 223 -4.12 -14.11 -2.21
CA ASP A 223 -4.77 -15.39 -1.90
C ASP A 223 -4.64 -15.85 -0.43
N GLU A 224 -4.61 -14.88 0.49
CA GLU A 224 -4.33 -15.15 1.91
C GLU A 224 -5.46 -14.78 2.87
N THR A 225 -6.65 -14.39 2.40
CA THR A 225 -7.75 -13.92 3.26
C THR A 225 -8.17 -14.99 4.27
N MET A 226 -8.30 -16.24 3.84
CA MET A 226 -8.65 -17.37 4.72
C MET A 226 -7.52 -17.71 5.69
N SER A 227 -6.30 -17.79 5.20
CA SER A 227 -5.12 -18.14 6.00
C SER A 227 -4.76 -17.04 7.01
N ASN A 228 -5.09 -15.78 6.72
CA ASN A 228 -4.98 -14.65 7.64
C ASN A 228 -6.14 -14.58 8.66
N ARG A 229 -7.04 -15.58 8.68
CA ARG A 229 -8.19 -15.68 9.59
C ARG A 229 -9.23 -14.56 9.42
N LEU A 230 -9.28 -13.91 8.26
CA LEU A 230 -10.27 -12.87 7.94
C LEU A 230 -11.56 -13.42 7.32
N TYR A 231 -11.85 -14.71 7.51
CA TYR A 231 -12.98 -15.41 6.87
C TYR A 231 -14.36 -14.83 7.21
N HIS A 232 -14.53 -14.14 8.34
CA HIS A 232 -15.78 -13.42 8.65
C HIS A 232 -16.13 -12.35 7.63
N ALA A 233 -15.14 -11.80 6.92
CA ALA A 233 -15.38 -10.85 5.84
C ALA A 233 -16.29 -11.42 4.73
N PHE A 234 -16.20 -12.74 4.47
CA PHE A 234 -17.04 -13.43 3.49
C PHE A 234 -18.53 -13.53 3.89
N GLU A 235 -18.89 -13.18 5.12
CA GLU A 235 -20.30 -13.08 5.53
C GLU A 235 -20.95 -11.78 5.02
N ALA A 236 -20.15 -10.80 4.57
CA ALA A 236 -20.61 -9.49 4.11
C ALA A 236 -20.31 -9.21 2.64
N THR A 237 -19.32 -9.88 2.04
CA THR A 237 -18.89 -9.64 0.67
C THR A 237 -18.18 -10.87 0.11
N ASN A 238 -17.92 -10.88 -1.21
CA ASN A 238 -17.17 -11.93 -1.88
C ASN A 238 -15.81 -11.41 -2.39
N ARG A 239 -15.02 -12.33 -2.96
CA ARG A 239 -13.77 -12.00 -3.65
C ARG A 239 -14.06 -11.40 -5.02
N ASP A 240 -13.30 -10.40 -5.40
CA ASP A 240 -13.20 -9.89 -6.76
C ASP A 240 -11.89 -10.40 -7.36
N PHE A 241 -11.99 -11.47 -8.12
CA PHE A 241 -10.83 -12.15 -8.72
C PHE A 241 -10.66 -11.68 -10.16
N MET A 242 -9.45 -11.26 -10.52
CA MET A 242 -9.18 -10.61 -11.81
C MET A 242 -8.71 -11.56 -12.90
N ALA A 243 -8.57 -12.85 -12.60
CA ALA A 243 -8.22 -13.88 -13.56
C ALA A 243 -9.43 -14.61 -14.12
N GLU A 244 -9.18 -15.66 -14.89
CA GLU A 244 -10.22 -16.57 -15.37
C GLU A 244 -10.97 -17.18 -14.19
N LYS A 245 -12.29 -17.24 -14.30
CA LYS A 245 -13.18 -17.80 -13.28
C LYS A 245 -13.80 -19.07 -13.80
N TYR A 246 -13.84 -20.08 -12.95
CA TYR A 246 -14.38 -21.39 -13.26
C TYR A 246 -15.70 -21.63 -12.49
N ASP A 247 -16.51 -22.56 -12.97
CA ASP A 247 -17.84 -22.83 -12.38
C ASP A 247 -17.77 -23.40 -10.96
N ASP A 248 -16.63 -23.98 -10.57
CA ASP A 248 -16.35 -24.52 -9.24
C ASP A 248 -15.63 -23.54 -8.30
N ASP A 249 -15.35 -22.32 -8.76
CA ASP A 249 -14.79 -21.27 -7.91
C ASP A 249 -15.79 -20.84 -6.83
N ASP A 250 -15.32 -20.72 -5.59
CA ASP A 250 -16.12 -20.37 -4.43
C ASP A 250 -15.98 -18.87 -4.07
N LYS A 251 -17.10 -18.31 -3.61
CA LYS A 251 -17.18 -16.95 -3.06
C LYS A 251 -16.66 -15.85 -3.99
N LEU A 252 -16.88 -15.99 -5.29
CA LEU A 252 -16.55 -14.97 -6.29
C LEU A 252 -17.76 -14.08 -6.63
N ALA A 253 -17.50 -12.77 -6.81
CA ALA A 253 -18.47 -11.82 -7.36
C ALA A 253 -17.74 -10.66 -8.03
N ASN A 254 -18.28 -10.16 -9.15
CA ASN A 254 -17.69 -9.02 -9.88
C ASN A 254 -17.70 -7.71 -9.07
N ASP A 255 -18.56 -7.60 -8.08
CA ASP A 255 -18.65 -6.47 -7.16
C ASP A 255 -18.07 -6.78 -5.77
N GLY A 256 -17.37 -7.90 -5.63
CA GLY A 256 -16.69 -8.29 -4.41
C GLY A 256 -15.73 -7.21 -3.90
N ARG A 257 -15.59 -7.12 -2.59
CA ARG A 257 -14.74 -6.10 -1.95
C ARG A 257 -13.51 -6.69 -1.29
N ILE A 258 -13.21 -7.95 -1.56
CA ILE A 258 -11.96 -8.61 -1.23
C ILE A 258 -11.20 -8.84 -2.53
N MET A 259 -10.15 -8.05 -2.75
CA MET A 259 -9.24 -8.22 -3.89
C MET A 259 -8.23 -9.30 -3.54
N ASP A 260 -8.68 -10.53 -3.62
CA ASP A 260 -7.88 -11.71 -3.32
C ASP A 260 -7.37 -12.27 -4.65
N SER A 261 -6.09 -12.06 -4.90
CA SER A 261 -5.47 -12.32 -6.19
C SER A 261 -4.46 -13.46 -6.11
N TYR A 262 -3.72 -13.68 -7.20
CA TYR A 262 -2.55 -14.55 -7.19
C TYR A 262 -1.54 -14.11 -6.12
N LEU A 263 -0.57 -14.96 -5.82
CA LEU A 263 0.58 -14.63 -4.96
C LEU A 263 1.42 -13.52 -5.60
N SER A 264 0.88 -12.32 -5.55
CA SER A 264 1.49 -11.10 -6.09
C SER A 264 1.22 -9.91 -5.19
N GLU A 265 2.08 -9.73 -4.22
CA GLU A 265 2.06 -8.61 -3.28
C GLU A 265 2.13 -7.26 -4.01
N HIS A 266 2.91 -7.17 -5.09
CA HIS A 266 3.02 -5.96 -5.91
C HIS A 266 1.68 -5.51 -6.50
N MET A 267 0.90 -6.46 -7.04
CA MET A 267 -0.43 -6.15 -7.58
C MET A 267 -1.37 -5.70 -6.47
N CYS A 268 -1.38 -6.41 -5.34
CA CYS A 268 -2.24 -6.10 -4.20
C CYS A 268 -1.95 -4.70 -3.66
N GLU A 269 -0.69 -4.34 -3.44
CA GLU A 269 -0.35 -2.99 -2.99
C GLU A 269 -0.66 -1.93 -4.05
N GLY A 270 -0.31 -2.15 -5.31
CA GLY A 270 -0.60 -1.22 -6.41
C GLY A 270 -2.10 -0.94 -6.56
N TRP A 271 -2.94 -1.96 -6.40
CA TRP A 271 -4.39 -1.78 -6.39
C TRP A 271 -4.88 -1.01 -5.16
N LEU A 272 -4.34 -1.30 -3.97
CA LEU A 272 -4.69 -0.55 -2.77
C LEU A 272 -4.28 0.92 -2.91
N GLU A 273 -3.06 1.21 -3.36
CA GLU A 273 -2.62 2.59 -3.59
C GLU A 273 -3.55 3.34 -4.55
N GLY A 274 -3.87 2.73 -5.71
CA GLY A 274 -4.84 3.29 -6.66
C GLY A 274 -6.21 3.50 -6.05
N TYR A 275 -6.67 2.58 -5.21
CA TYR A 275 -7.96 2.67 -4.52
C TYR A 275 -8.01 3.83 -3.52
N LEU A 276 -6.93 4.03 -2.75
CA LEU A 276 -6.77 5.16 -1.83
C LEU A 276 -6.74 6.50 -2.57
N LEU A 277 -6.01 6.57 -3.69
CA LEU A 277 -5.94 7.75 -4.55
C LEU A 277 -7.28 8.16 -5.15
N THR A 278 -8.25 7.26 -5.20
CA THR A 278 -9.63 7.53 -5.63
C THR A 278 -10.57 7.88 -4.47
N GLY A 279 -10.05 8.18 -3.27
CA GLY A 279 -10.83 8.64 -2.11
C GLY A 279 -11.51 7.53 -1.31
N ARG A 280 -10.97 6.32 -1.34
CA ARG A 280 -11.51 5.14 -0.68
C ARG A 280 -10.57 4.66 0.43
N HIS A 281 -10.99 3.64 1.19
CA HIS A 281 -10.27 3.07 2.33
C HIS A 281 -10.00 1.59 2.11
N GLY A 282 -8.92 1.10 2.69
CA GLY A 282 -8.61 -0.32 2.64
C GLY A 282 -7.37 -0.67 3.45
N PHE A 283 -7.04 -1.94 3.42
CA PHE A 283 -5.78 -2.45 3.96
C PHE A 283 -5.29 -3.64 3.14
N PHE A 284 -4.00 -3.87 3.23
CA PHE A 284 -3.31 -5.02 2.65
C PHE A 284 -2.92 -5.98 3.77
N ALA A 285 -3.47 -7.20 3.72
CA ALA A 285 -3.11 -8.28 4.64
C ALA A 285 -2.14 -9.22 3.93
N SER A 286 -0.95 -9.43 4.51
CA SER A 286 0.07 -10.32 3.98
C SER A 286 0.87 -10.97 5.10
N TYR A 287 1.59 -12.04 4.77
CA TYR A 287 2.57 -12.63 5.67
C TYR A 287 3.76 -11.70 5.85
N GLU A 288 4.26 -11.62 7.07
CA GLU A 288 5.36 -10.72 7.43
C GLU A 288 6.60 -10.92 6.56
N ALA A 289 6.96 -12.16 6.24
CA ALA A 289 8.13 -12.47 5.42
C ALA A 289 8.00 -11.98 3.98
N PHE A 290 6.79 -11.98 3.42
CA PHE A 290 6.57 -11.67 2.00
C PHE A 290 6.32 -10.21 1.73
N ILE A 291 5.89 -9.43 2.72
CA ILE A 291 5.65 -8.00 2.54
C ILE A 291 6.91 -7.25 2.07
N ARG A 292 8.12 -7.79 2.30
CA ARG A 292 9.38 -7.24 1.79
C ARG A 292 9.42 -7.08 0.27
N VAL A 293 8.63 -7.89 -0.45
CA VAL A 293 8.51 -7.80 -1.91
C VAL A 293 8.04 -6.41 -2.34
N VAL A 294 7.29 -5.69 -1.51
CA VAL A 294 6.75 -4.35 -1.81
C VAL A 294 7.52 -3.20 -1.15
N ASP A 295 8.70 -3.45 -0.58
CA ASP A 295 9.53 -2.42 0.08
C ASP A 295 9.68 -1.14 -0.77
N SER A 296 9.93 -1.29 -2.07
CA SER A 296 10.12 -0.14 -2.96
C SER A 296 8.82 0.61 -3.25
N MET A 297 7.69 -0.09 -3.33
CA MET A 297 6.37 0.52 -3.55
C MET A 297 5.95 1.31 -2.30
N ALA A 298 6.02 0.71 -1.12
CA ALA A 298 5.77 1.39 0.16
C ALA A 298 6.67 2.62 0.32
N ALA A 299 7.95 2.54 -0.09
CA ALA A 299 8.87 3.68 -0.09
C ALA A 299 8.44 4.79 -1.06
N GLN A 300 7.95 4.45 -2.25
CA GLN A 300 7.46 5.44 -3.22
C GLN A 300 6.18 6.12 -2.69
N HIS A 301 5.25 5.35 -2.12
CA HIS A 301 4.04 5.90 -1.52
C HIS A 301 4.37 6.87 -0.37
N ALA A 302 5.27 6.49 0.54
CA ALA A 302 5.73 7.37 1.62
C ALA A 302 6.37 8.66 1.10
N LYS A 303 7.19 8.59 0.04
CA LYS A 303 7.76 9.78 -0.61
C LYS A 303 6.69 10.66 -1.24
N TRP A 304 5.70 10.05 -1.90
CA TRP A 304 4.58 10.76 -2.49
C TRP A 304 3.76 11.50 -1.41
N LEU A 305 3.41 10.83 -0.29
CA LEU A 305 2.72 11.44 0.85
C LEU A 305 3.51 12.63 1.42
N LYS A 306 4.83 12.47 1.57
CA LYS A 306 5.72 13.57 2.03
C LYS A 306 5.58 14.82 1.16
N VAL A 307 5.56 14.66 -0.16
CA VAL A 307 5.39 15.78 -1.10
C VAL A 307 3.98 16.34 -1.01
N CYS A 308 2.97 15.48 -1.00
CA CYS A 308 1.56 15.90 -0.92
C CYS A 308 1.25 16.70 0.34
N ASN A 309 1.85 16.36 1.47
CA ASN A 309 1.70 17.11 2.73
C ASN A 309 2.24 18.54 2.67
N GLN A 310 3.07 18.87 1.68
CA GLN A 310 3.61 20.23 1.46
C GLN A 310 2.77 21.05 0.46
N LEU A 311 1.81 20.41 -0.23
CA LEU A 311 1.00 21.07 -1.27
C LEU A 311 -0.34 21.52 -0.69
N THR A 312 -0.53 22.83 -0.57
CA THR A 312 -1.71 23.44 0.06
C THR A 312 -3.03 23.14 -0.67
N TRP A 313 -2.98 22.88 -1.96
CA TRP A 313 -4.15 22.55 -2.77
C TRP A 313 -4.55 21.06 -2.72
N ARG A 314 -3.65 20.19 -2.26
CA ARG A 314 -3.93 18.76 -2.15
C ARG A 314 -4.60 18.45 -0.80
N ARG A 315 -5.64 17.62 -0.85
CA ARG A 315 -6.34 17.18 0.34
C ARG A 315 -5.84 15.82 0.80
N PRO A 316 -5.94 15.52 2.10
CA PRO A 316 -5.56 14.20 2.63
C PRO A 316 -6.36 13.07 1.99
N ILE A 317 -5.71 11.92 1.84
CA ILE A 317 -6.33 10.65 1.48
C ILE A 317 -6.31 9.69 2.68
N ALA A 318 -7.06 8.59 2.61
CA ALA A 318 -6.96 7.53 3.60
C ALA A 318 -5.55 6.94 3.62
N SER A 319 -5.11 6.48 4.81
CA SER A 319 -3.77 5.92 4.99
C SER A 319 -3.61 4.58 4.30
N LEU A 320 -2.38 4.29 3.88
CA LEU A 320 -1.94 2.97 3.42
C LEU A 320 -1.72 2.09 4.65
N ASN A 321 -2.52 1.03 4.80
CA ASN A 321 -2.50 0.18 5.99
C ASN A 321 -2.03 -1.23 5.62
N PHE A 322 -0.99 -1.71 6.29
CA PHE A 322 -0.51 -3.08 6.23
C PHE A 322 -0.89 -3.84 7.51
N ILE A 323 -1.43 -5.05 7.35
CA ILE A 323 -1.61 -6.02 8.43
C ILE A 323 -0.67 -7.18 8.14
N LEU A 324 0.33 -7.34 9.00
CA LEU A 324 1.37 -8.35 8.86
C LEU A 324 1.07 -9.53 9.79
N THR A 325 0.88 -10.69 9.19
CA THR A 325 0.56 -11.92 9.92
C THR A 325 1.63 -12.99 9.67
N SER A 326 1.40 -14.22 10.14
CA SER A 326 2.40 -15.30 10.06
C SER A 326 3.77 -14.80 10.51
N ASN A 327 3.78 -14.18 11.68
CA ASN A 327 4.94 -13.49 12.21
C ASN A 327 6.10 -14.47 12.52
N VAL A 328 7.31 -13.97 12.61
CA VAL A 328 8.55 -14.77 12.73
C VAL A 328 8.57 -15.75 13.89
N TRP A 329 7.79 -15.51 14.95
CA TRP A 329 7.76 -16.32 16.16
C TRP A 329 6.71 -17.43 16.13
N GLN A 330 5.79 -17.40 15.20
CA GLN A 330 4.62 -18.27 15.13
C GLN A 330 4.47 -18.88 13.73
N GLN A 331 5.52 -19.54 13.24
CA GLN A 331 5.52 -20.28 11.97
C GLN A 331 5.20 -21.74 12.21
N ASP A 332 4.09 -22.22 11.63
CA ASP A 332 3.63 -23.60 11.81
C ASP A 332 4.55 -24.61 11.10
N HIS A 333 4.53 -24.60 9.77
CA HIS A 333 5.21 -25.61 8.96
C HIS A 333 5.98 -25.04 7.77
N ASN A 334 6.05 -23.71 7.68
CA ASN A 334 6.76 -23.04 6.59
C ASN A 334 8.26 -22.85 6.87
N GLY A 335 8.68 -22.96 8.13
CA GLY A 335 10.06 -22.82 8.56
C GLY A 335 10.65 -21.43 8.29
N PHE A 336 11.96 -21.32 8.23
CA PHE A 336 12.66 -20.03 8.11
C PHE A 336 12.49 -19.33 6.75
N THR A 337 11.93 -19.98 5.73
CA THR A 337 11.57 -19.34 4.46
C THR A 337 10.45 -18.30 4.63
N HIS A 338 9.72 -18.34 5.75
CA HIS A 338 8.65 -17.43 6.12
C HIS A 338 9.03 -16.57 7.33
N GLN A 339 10.30 -16.32 7.55
CA GLN A 339 10.83 -15.59 8.70
C GLN A 339 11.68 -14.40 8.24
N ASP A 340 11.06 -13.25 8.05
CA ASP A 340 11.76 -11.99 7.80
C ASP A 340 10.94 -10.79 8.31
N PRO A 341 11.28 -10.22 9.49
CA PRO A 341 10.59 -9.04 10.02
C PRO A 341 11.13 -7.72 9.47
N GLY A 342 12.00 -7.74 8.48
CA GLY A 342 12.77 -6.57 8.03
C GLY A 342 11.96 -5.47 7.33
N PHE A 343 10.67 -5.68 7.08
CA PHE A 343 9.80 -4.60 6.58
C PHE A 343 9.70 -3.45 7.58
N LEU A 344 9.67 -3.75 8.89
CA LEU A 344 9.65 -2.72 9.94
C LEU A 344 10.92 -1.85 9.89
N ASP A 345 12.09 -2.46 9.71
CA ASP A 345 13.37 -1.73 9.54
C ASP A 345 13.35 -0.86 8.30
N HIS A 346 12.78 -1.37 7.21
CA HIS A 346 12.66 -0.62 5.96
C HIS A 346 11.81 0.63 6.11
N ILE A 347 10.60 0.52 6.68
CA ILE A 347 9.68 1.66 6.82
C ILE A 347 10.09 2.63 7.91
N ALA A 348 10.78 2.19 8.97
CA ALA A 348 11.29 3.05 10.03
C ALA A 348 12.20 4.17 9.49
N ASN A 349 12.91 3.90 8.40
CA ASN A 349 13.79 4.85 7.71
C ASN A 349 13.05 5.87 6.82
N LYS A 350 11.73 5.84 6.77
CA LYS A 350 10.95 6.83 6.02
C LYS A 350 10.69 8.06 6.87
N LYS A 351 10.12 9.10 6.26
CA LYS A 351 9.88 10.34 6.98
C LYS A 351 8.92 10.12 8.16
N ALA A 352 9.33 10.58 9.33
CA ALA A 352 8.66 10.38 10.61
C ALA A 352 7.19 10.85 10.64
N ASP A 353 6.85 11.89 9.89
CA ASP A 353 5.49 12.43 9.83
C ASP A 353 4.51 11.59 8.99
N VAL A 354 4.99 10.56 8.26
CA VAL A 354 4.11 9.70 7.46
C VAL A 354 4.12 8.23 7.87
N VAL A 355 5.01 7.77 8.74
CA VAL A 355 5.12 6.35 9.11
C VAL A 355 4.68 6.08 10.54
N ARG A 356 3.95 4.97 10.74
CA ARG A 356 3.51 4.46 12.04
C ARG A 356 3.65 2.94 12.07
N MET A 357 4.10 2.40 13.20
CA MET A 357 4.27 0.96 13.39
C MET A 357 3.69 0.54 14.75
N TYR A 358 2.78 -0.41 14.71
CA TYR A 358 2.06 -0.91 15.87
C TYR A 358 2.26 -2.41 16.03
N LEU A 359 2.61 -2.84 17.23
CA LEU A 359 2.78 -4.25 17.57
C LEU A 359 1.90 -4.57 18.80
N PRO A 360 0.57 -4.72 18.60
CA PRO A 360 -0.36 -5.01 19.68
C PRO A 360 -0.05 -6.37 20.32
N PRO A 361 -0.07 -6.46 21.67
CA PRO A 361 0.24 -7.68 22.40
C PRO A 361 -0.96 -8.63 22.54
N ASP A 362 -2.18 -8.19 22.19
CA ASP A 362 -3.43 -8.94 22.33
C ASP A 362 -4.54 -8.40 21.40
N THR A 363 -5.66 -9.11 21.35
CA THR A 363 -6.83 -8.76 20.52
C THR A 363 -7.38 -7.36 20.80
N ASN A 364 -7.55 -7.00 22.07
CA ASN A 364 -8.15 -5.71 22.44
C ASN A 364 -7.27 -4.53 22.00
N CYS A 365 -5.96 -4.70 22.09
CA CYS A 365 -5.00 -3.74 21.54
C CYS A 365 -5.02 -3.73 20.00
N LEU A 366 -5.12 -4.90 19.33
CA LEU A 366 -5.21 -4.97 17.87
C LEU A 366 -6.44 -4.22 17.35
N LEU A 367 -7.60 -4.44 17.93
CA LEU A 367 -8.84 -3.76 17.56
C LEU A 367 -8.72 -2.24 17.71
N SER A 368 -8.13 -1.77 18.81
CA SER A 368 -7.89 -0.34 19.06
C SER A 368 -6.92 0.27 18.05
N CYS A 369 -5.81 -0.41 17.75
CA CYS A 369 -4.83 0.04 16.76
C CYS A 369 -5.42 0.07 15.34
N PHE A 370 -6.16 -0.98 14.96
CA PHE A 370 -6.76 -1.06 13.64
C PHE A 370 -7.81 0.03 13.42
N ASP A 371 -8.71 0.25 14.39
CA ASP A 371 -9.71 1.34 14.34
C ASP A 371 -9.03 2.70 14.14
N HIS A 372 -7.93 2.95 14.86
CA HIS A 372 -7.13 4.16 14.69
C HIS A 372 -6.53 4.27 13.29
N CYS A 373 -5.92 3.20 12.77
CA CYS A 373 -5.26 3.19 11.48
C CYS A 373 -6.22 3.43 10.31
N VAL A 374 -7.39 2.77 10.31
CA VAL A 374 -8.36 2.93 9.21
C VAL A 374 -9.06 4.29 9.21
N LYS A 375 -9.06 5.03 10.33
CA LYS A 375 -9.52 6.42 10.45
C LYS A 375 -8.44 7.42 10.03
N SER A 376 -7.19 7.04 10.09
CA SER A 376 -6.06 7.93 9.84
C SER A 376 -5.95 8.33 8.37
N LYS A 377 -5.29 9.45 8.11
CA LYS A 377 -5.11 10.04 6.78
C LYS A 377 -3.65 10.40 6.56
N ASN A 378 -3.16 10.18 5.35
CA ASN A 378 -1.79 10.49 4.92
C ASN A 378 -0.68 9.76 5.68
N TYR A 379 -0.97 8.54 6.17
CA TYR A 379 0.06 7.70 6.80
C TYR A 379 0.30 6.41 6.02
N VAL A 380 1.46 5.82 6.28
CA VAL A 380 1.77 4.42 6.05
C VAL A 380 1.79 3.76 7.42
N ASN A 381 0.82 2.90 7.68
CA ASN A 381 0.68 2.18 8.93
C ASN A 381 1.05 0.71 8.72
N ALA A 382 1.89 0.17 9.59
CA ALA A 382 2.12 -1.26 9.68
C ALA A 382 1.67 -1.78 11.05
N ILE A 383 0.86 -2.83 11.05
CA ILE A 383 0.38 -3.52 12.25
C ILE A 383 0.85 -4.96 12.15
N VAL A 384 1.62 -5.42 13.12
CA VAL A 384 1.97 -6.85 13.26
C VAL A 384 0.93 -7.51 14.13
N ALA A 385 0.24 -8.53 13.61
CA ALA A 385 -0.87 -9.19 14.28
C ALA A 385 -0.70 -10.71 14.35
N SER A 386 -1.18 -11.32 15.44
CA SER A 386 -1.19 -12.78 15.58
C SER A 386 -2.43 -13.40 14.95
N LYS A 387 -2.22 -14.45 14.15
CA LYS A 387 -3.30 -15.30 13.63
C LYS A 387 -3.44 -16.64 14.37
N HIS A 388 -2.52 -16.92 15.26
CA HIS A 388 -2.54 -18.11 16.13
C HIS A 388 -3.15 -17.80 17.49
N PRO A 389 -3.59 -18.82 18.27
CA PRO A 389 -4.03 -18.60 19.63
C PRO A 389 -2.95 -17.91 20.46
N SER A 390 -3.31 -16.81 21.10
CA SER A 390 -2.43 -16.04 21.98
C SER A 390 -3.15 -15.68 23.26
N TYR A 391 -2.38 -15.57 24.37
CA TYR A 391 -2.92 -15.12 25.63
C TYR A 391 -3.34 -13.66 25.58
N GLN A 392 -4.46 -13.35 26.27
CA GLN A 392 -5.02 -12.02 26.35
C GLN A 392 -4.66 -11.37 27.67
N TRP A 393 -4.21 -10.11 27.62
CA TRP A 393 -3.57 -9.45 28.77
C TRP A 393 -4.39 -8.34 29.38
N LEU A 394 -5.03 -7.51 28.55
CA LEU A 394 -5.69 -6.28 28.96
C LEU A 394 -7.19 -6.35 28.71
N SER A 395 -7.99 -5.85 29.66
CA SER A 395 -9.39 -5.55 29.37
C SER A 395 -9.49 -4.49 28.27
N MET A 396 -10.63 -4.39 27.60
CA MET A 396 -10.82 -3.39 26.54
C MET A 396 -10.53 -1.96 27.03
N GLU A 397 -10.95 -1.59 28.23
CA GLU A 397 -10.67 -0.26 28.81
C GLU A 397 -9.16 -0.03 29.00
N GLN A 398 -8.47 -1.02 29.54
CA GLN A 398 -7.00 -0.97 29.70
C GLN A 398 -6.30 -0.89 28.36
N ALA A 399 -6.74 -1.68 27.36
CA ALA A 399 -6.16 -1.70 26.02
C ALA A 399 -6.31 -0.35 25.32
N VAL A 400 -7.50 0.27 25.36
CA VAL A 400 -7.75 1.61 24.79
C VAL A 400 -6.81 2.64 25.43
N LYS A 401 -6.68 2.63 26.76
CA LYS A 401 -5.76 3.53 27.47
C LYS A 401 -4.32 3.29 27.05
N HIS A 402 -3.89 2.03 27.02
CA HIS A 402 -2.52 1.63 26.68
C HIS A 402 -2.16 2.00 25.22
N CYS A 403 -3.03 1.69 24.26
CA CYS A 403 -2.84 2.04 22.85
C CYS A 403 -2.83 3.55 22.62
N THR A 404 -3.66 4.31 23.33
CA THR A 404 -3.64 5.79 23.29
C THR A 404 -2.31 6.35 23.75
N GLN A 405 -1.72 5.76 24.79
CA GLN A 405 -0.38 6.13 25.28
C GLN A 405 0.73 5.60 24.36
N GLY A 406 0.50 4.44 23.71
CA GLY A 406 1.41 3.75 22.82
C GLY A 406 2.55 2.99 23.50
N VAL A 407 2.84 3.31 24.78
CA VAL A 407 3.80 2.65 25.66
C VAL A 407 3.36 2.85 27.10
N GLY A 408 3.59 1.86 27.96
CA GLY A 408 3.22 2.01 29.36
C GLY A 408 3.79 0.93 30.27
N ILE A 409 3.84 1.27 31.56
CA ILE A 409 4.18 0.32 32.63
C ILE A 409 2.97 -0.59 32.87
N TRP A 410 3.19 -1.89 32.84
CA TRP A 410 2.22 -2.87 33.30
C TRP A 410 2.39 -3.12 34.79
N GLU A 411 1.68 -2.34 35.61
CA GLU A 411 1.79 -2.37 37.05
C GLU A 411 1.46 -3.74 37.64
N TRP A 412 0.46 -4.46 37.08
CA TRP A 412 0.08 -5.81 37.48
C TRP A 412 1.21 -6.84 37.24
N ALA A 413 2.10 -6.58 36.29
CA ALA A 413 3.26 -7.37 35.98
C ALA A 413 4.51 -6.88 36.70
N SER A 414 4.57 -5.65 37.20
CA SER A 414 5.69 -5.01 37.90
C SER A 414 5.65 -5.27 39.41
N ASN A 415 6.78 -5.13 40.11
CA ASN A 415 6.86 -5.18 41.58
C ASN A 415 7.68 -4.03 42.17
N ASP A 416 8.01 -3.02 41.37
CA ASP A 416 8.73 -1.82 41.83
C ASP A 416 7.84 -0.83 42.61
N GLN A 417 6.51 -1.02 42.60
CA GLN A 417 5.53 -0.21 43.35
C GLN A 417 5.67 1.30 43.08
N GLY A 418 6.02 1.69 41.88
CA GLY A 418 6.28 3.07 41.48
C GLY A 418 7.60 3.64 42.00
N GLN A 419 8.45 2.84 42.62
CA GLN A 419 9.80 3.21 43.01
C GLN A 419 10.77 3.02 41.82
N GLU A 420 12.01 3.45 41.99
CA GLU A 420 13.04 3.15 41.00
C GLU A 420 13.31 1.64 40.96
N PRO A 421 13.19 1.00 39.76
CA PRO A 421 13.44 -0.43 39.64
C PRO A 421 14.93 -0.74 39.63
N ASP A 422 15.29 -1.98 39.91
CA ASP A 422 16.66 -2.49 39.73
C ASP A 422 16.90 -2.88 38.26
N VAL A 423 15.82 -3.29 37.55
CA VAL A 423 15.84 -3.66 36.12
C VAL A 423 14.51 -3.32 35.47
N VAL A 424 14.57 -2.86 34.22
CA VAL A 424 13.41 -2.69 33.34
C VAL A 424 13.35 -3.89 32.39
N MET A 425 12.21 -4.59 32.39
CA MET A 425 11.88 -5.66 31.46
C MET A 425 10.89 -5.12 30.44
N ALA A 426 11.37 -4.77 29.25
CA ALA A 426 10.57 -4.19 28.20
C ALA A 426 10.24 -5.22 27.12
N CYS A 427 9.08 -5.10 26.49
CA CYS A 427 8.65 -5.98 25.39
C CYS A 427 7.85 -5.23 24.33
N CYS A 428 7.91 -5.74 23.09
CA CYS A 428 7.17 -5.23 21.96
C CYS A 428 6.83 -6.37 20.99
N GLY A 429 5.52 -6.60 20.76
CA GLY A 429 4.96 -7.74 20.02
C GLY A 429 4.32 -8.80 20.93
N ASP A 430 3.54 -9.70 20.36
CA ASP A 430 2.77 -10.72 21.11
C ASP A 430 3.66 -11.76 21.81
N THR A 431 4.43 -12.52 21.07
CA THR A 431 5.35 -13.55 21.61
C THR A 431 6.42 -12.94 22.52
N PRO A 432 7.13 -11.84 22.18
CA PRO A 432 8.05 -11.19 23.12
C PRO A 432 7.38 -10.75 24.42
N THR A 433 6.10 -10.38 24.39
CA THR A 433 5.36 -10.04 25.62
C THR A 433 5.15 -11.27 26.50
N LEU A 434 4.71 -12.39 25.91
CA LEU A 434 4.57 -13.66 26.63
C LEU A 434 5.88 -14.11 27.28
N GLU A 435 6.96 -14.11 26.51
CA GLU A 435 8.27 -14.55 26.98
C GLU A 435 8.84 -13.64 28.08
N THR A 436 8.61 -12.33 27.95
CA THR A 436 8.99 -11.36 29.00
C THR A 436 8.25 -11.64 30.32
N LEU A 437 6.95 -11.89 30.26
CA LEU A 437 6.14 -12.19 31.45
C LEU A 437 6.52 -13.53 32.09
N ALA A 438 6.87 -14.53 31.27
CA ALA A 438 7.41 -15.79 31.74
C ALA A 438 8.75 -15.60 32.44
N ALA A 439 9.67 -14.84 31.85
CA ALA A 439 10.97 -14.52 32.44
C ALA A 439 10.84 -13.75 33.77
N VAL A 440 9.96 -12.76 33.81
CA VAL A 440 9.66 -12.01 35.05
C VAL A 440 9.12 -12.93 36.14
N THR A 441 8.26 -13.89 35.78
CA THR A 441 7.74 -14.88 36.76
C THR A 441 8.85 -15.76 37.31
N ILE A 442 9.81 -16.18 36.50
CA ILE A 442 10.97 -16.97 36.92
C ILE A 442 11.89 -16.14 37.80
N LEU A 443 12.22 -14.91 37.39
CA LEU A 443 13.09 -14.01 38.12
C LEU A 443 12.55 -13.70 39.52
N ARG A 444 11.26 -13.45 39.66
CA ARG A 444 10.60 -13.20 40.95
C ARG A 444 10.71 -14.38 41.92
N LYS A 445 10.71 -15.61 41.39
CA LYS A 445 10.90 -16.82 42.22
C LYS A 445 12.35 -17.01 42.63
N ALA A 446 13.29 -16.73 41.73
CA ALA A 446 14.71 -16.94 41.94
C ALA A 446 15.36 -15.81 42.76
N MET A 447 14.91 -14.58 42.61
CA MET A 447 15.45 -13.35 43.20
C MET A 447 14.31 -12.43 43.65
N PRO A 448 13.58 -12.77 44.72
CA PRO A 448 12.38 -12.05 45.16
C PRO A 448 12.64 -10.60 45.60
N GLU A 449 13.86 -10.25 45.92
CA GLU A 449 14.29 -8.91 46.34
C GLU A 449 14.42 -7.91 45.18
N ILE A 450 14.59 -8.40 43.95
CA ILE A 450 14.78 -7.53 42.78
C ILE A 450 13.48 -6.82 42.41
N LYS A 451 13.57 -5.48 42.26
CA LYS A 451 12.47 -4.63 41.77
C LYS A 451 12.49 -4.62 40.26
N ILE A 452 11.46 -5.19 39.66
CA ILE A 452 11.30 -5.31 38.24
C ILE A 452 10.16 -4.38 37.77
N ARG A 453 10.45 -3.54 36.80
CA ARG A 453 9.44 -2.78 36.05
C ARG A 453 9.19 -3.44 34.70
N VAL A 454 7.94 -3.77 34.40
CA VAL A 454 7.54 -4.32 33.09
C VAL A 454 6.94 -3.21 32.23
N ILE A 455 7.48 -3.04 31.03
CA ILE A 455 7.01 -2.05 30.06
C ILE A 455 6.62 -2.77 28.78
N ASN A 456 5.41 -2.51 28.30
CA ASN A 456 4.99 -2.94 26.97
C ASN A 456 4.93 -1.74 26.01
N VAL A 457 5.43 -1.93 24.79
CA VAL A 457 5.44 -0.94 23.72
C VAL A 457 4.53 -1.42 22.61
N VAL A 458 3.46 -0.67 22.33
CA VAL A 458 2.52 -0.92 21.22
C VAL A 458 2.88 -0.08 20.01
N ASP A 459 3.08 1.24 20.20
CA ASP A 459 3.53 2.17 19.18
C ASP A 459 5.06 2.27 19.22
N LEU A 460 5.70 1.61 18.28
CA LEU A 460 7.16 1.53 18.22
C LEU A 460 7.81 2.91 18.08
N MET A 461 7.11 3.87 17.46
CA MET A 461 7.62 5.22 17.25
C MET A 461 7.70 6.05 18.55
N LYS A 462 7.11 5.57 19.66
CA LYS A 462 7.29 6.17 21.00
C LYS A 462 8.74 6.13 21.49
N LEU A 463 9.51 5.17 21.00
CA LEU A 463 10.92 5.04 21.37
C LEU A 463 11.80 6.16 20.80
N GLU A 464 11.39 6.77 19.68
CA GLU A 464 12.09 7.92 19.10
C GLU A 464 11.93 9.18 19.96
N PRO A 465 12.92 10.09 19.99
CA PRO A 465 12.74 11.40 20.61
C PRO A 465 11.63 12.23 19.95
N SER A 466 10.87 12.98 20.74
CA SER A 466 9.82 13.90 20.24
C SER A 466 10.35 14.95 19.26
N THR A 467 11.66 15.22 19.27
CA THR A 467 12.35 16.09 18.30
C THR A 467 12.58 15.42 16.94
N LYS A 468 12.36 14.11 16.83
CA LYS A 468 12.56 13.31 15.62
C LYS A 468 11.26 12.77 15.06
N HIS A 469 10.36 12.34 15.92
CA HIS A 469 9.09 11.76 15.53
C HIS A 469 7.92 12.42 16.30
N PRO A 470 6.80 12.76 15.66
CA PRO A 470 5.66 13.40 16.33
C PRO A 470 5.03 12.54 17.44
N HIS A 471 5.15 11.20 17.35
CA HIS A 471 4.71 10.29 18.42
C HIS A 471 5.78 10.07 19.49
N GLY A 472 7.03 10.46 19.22
CA GLY A 472 8.16 10.21 20.11
C GLY A 472 7.97 10.82 21.51
N LEU A 473 8.48 10.13 22.52
CA LEU A 473 8.51 10.63 23.88
C LEU A 473 9.54 11.76 24.04
N THR A 474 9.25 12.72 24.89
CA THR A 474 10.30 13.61 25.41
C THR A 474 11.32 12.80 26.23
N ASP A 475 12.53 13.34 26.41
CA ASP A 475 13.54 12.63 27.21
C ASP A 475 13.09 12.45 28.67
N ALA A 476 12.34 13.40 29.22
CA ALA A 476 11.77 13.29 30.56
C ALA A 476 10.75 12.16 30.70
N GLU A 477 9.85 12.00 29.72
CA GLU A 477 8.88 10.92 29.67
C GLU A 477 9.57 9.57 29.48
N TYR A 478 10.57 9.50 28.60
CA TYR A 478 11.35 8.29 28.39
C TYR A 478 12.10 7.87 29.64
N ASP A 479 12.81 8.80 30.30
CA ASP A 479 13.56 8.55 31.53
C ASP A 479 12.65 8.13 32.70
N ALA A 480 11.41 8.65 32.75
CA ALA A 480 10.43 8.25 33.78
C ALA A 480 9.98 6.79 33.60
N LEU A 481 9.88 6.30 32.34
CA LEU A 481 9.54 4.91 32.04
C LEU A 481 10.76 3.99 32.15
N PHE A 482 11.80 4.27 31.37
CA PHE A 482 12.94 3.38 31.14
C PHE A 482 14.12 3.64 32.06
N THR A 483 14.02 4.62 32.97
CA THR A 483 15.11 5.09 33.86
C THR A 483 16.29 5.72 33.09
N LYS A 484 17.24 6.29 33.83
CA LYS A 484 18.42 6.94 33.24
C LYS A 484 19.63 6.03 33.11
N ASP A 485 19.73 4.99 33.96
CA ASP A 485 20.94 4.20 34.11
C ASP A 485 20.72 2.72 34.46
N LYS A 486 19.49 2.33 34.84
CA LYS A 486 19.20 0.93 35.16
C LYS A 486 19.22 0.07 33.90
N PRO A 487 19.62 -1.21 34.02
CA PRO A 487 19.62 -2.11 32.89
C PRO A 487 18.20 -2.27 32.32
N ILE A 488 18.09 -2.18 30.99
CA ILE A 488 16.90 -2.45 30.24
C ILE A 488 17.11 -3.75 29.46
N ILE A 489 16.31 -4.76 29.74
CA ILE A 489 16.23 -5.98 28.96
C ILE A 489 15.02 -5.82 28.06
N PHE A 490 15.24 -5.75 26.74
CA PHE A 490 14.19 -5.46 25.78
C PHE A 490 13.97 -6.67 24.87
N ALA A 491 12.84 -7.36 24.99
CA ALA A 491 12.42 -8.40 24.08
C ALA A 491 11.62 -7.79 22.92
N PHE A 492 12.12 -7.93 21.70
CA PHE A 492 11.55 -7.30 20.51
C PHE A 492 11.16 -8.33 19.44
N HIS A 493 10.07 -8.06 18.76
CA HIS A 493 9.54 -8.89 17.70
C HIS A 493 10.50 -9.06 16.52
N GLY A 494 11.09 -7.97 16.04
CA GLY A 494 11.91 -7.91 14.85
C GLY A 494 13.42 -7.95 15.12
N TYR A 495 14.20 -7.44 14.18
CA TYR A 495 15.65 -7.35 14.32
C TYR A 495 16.05 -6.38 15.43
N HIS A 496 16.91 -6.83 16.33
CA HIS A 496 17.35 -6.07 17.51
C HIS A 496 17.92 -4.68 17.16
N THR A 497 18.51 -4.53 15.98
CA THR A 497 19.13 -3.29 15.50
C THR A 497 18.14 -2.14 15.42
N LEU A 498 16.87 -2.40 15.10
CA LEU A 498 15.84 -1.38 15.02
C LEU A 498 15.61 -0.68 16.36
N ILE A 499 15.56 -1.42 17.47
CA ILE A 499 15.42 -0.81 18.80
C ILE A 499 16.63 0.05 19.15
N HIS A 500 17.83 -0.41 18.80
CA HIS A 500 19.05 0.40 19.01
C HIS A 500 19.03 1.68 18.16
N GLU A 501 18.53 1.64 16.92
CA GLU A 501 18.35 2.81 16.08
C GLU A 501 17.39 3.82 16.70
N LEU A 502 16.20 3.36 17.12
CA LEU A 502 15.16 4.21 17.69
C LEU A 502 15.58 4.84 19.04
N THR A 503 16.47 4.17 19.79
CA THR A 503 16.85 4.59 21.15
C THR A 503 18.27 5.18 21.27
N TYR A 504 19.06 5.19 20.19
CA TYR A 504 20.49 5.56 20.28
C TYR A 504 20.74 6.98 20.79
N ARG A 505 19.75 7.88 20.74
CA ARG A 505 19.82 9.25 21.28
C ARG A 505 19.32 9.39 22.69
N ARG A 506 18.77 8.33 23.29
CA ARG A 506 18.25 8.36 24.66
C ARG A 506 19.37 8.41 25.70
N THR A 507 19.05 8.90 26.88
CA THR A 507 20.00 9.04 27.99
C THR A 507 20.53 7.69 28.46
N ASN A 508 19.63 6.73 28.68
CA ASN A 508 20.00 5.40 29.13
C ASN A 508 20.61 4.58 27.97
N ARG A 509 21.88 4.20 28.15
CA ARG A 509 22.64 3.36 27.20
C ARG A 509 22.76 1.91 27.63
N ASN A 510 22.29 1.59 28.82
CA ASN A 510 22.34 0.25 29.39
C ASN A 510 21.13 -0.57 28.89
N ILE A 511 21.03 -0.72 27.57
CA ILE A 511 19.95 -1.43 26.92
C ILE A 511 20.48 -2.68 26.21
N HIS A 512 19.87 -3.81 26.52
CA HIS A 512 20.17 -5.13 25.98
C HIS A 512 18.92 -5.63 25.22
N VAL A 513 19.01 -5.67 23.90
CA VAL A 513 17.89 -6.03 23.04
C VAL A 513 18.02 -7.48 22.59
N TYR A 514 16.97 -8.24 22.79
CA TYR A 514 16.79 -9.61 22.30
C TYR A 514 15.68 -9.59 21.27
N GLY A 515 16.01 -9.87 20.04
CA GLY A 515 15.11 -9.89 18.91
C GLY A 515 15.39 -11.07 17.98
N TYR A 516 14.75 -11.09 16.84
CA TYR A 516 15.04 -12.03 15.77
C TYR A 516 16.48 -11.84 15.27
N GLN A 517 17.18 -12.95 14.94
CA GLN A 517 18.59 -12.97 14.49
C GLN A 517 18.74 -13.81 13.23
#